data_fc797beb6d0ef01661b7d833220e59f2
#
_entry.id   fc797beb6d0ef01661b7d833220e59f2
#
_cell.length_a   1.000
_cell.length_b   1.000
_cell.length_c   1.000
_cell.angle_alpha   90.00
_cell.angle_beta   90.00
_cell.angle_gamma   90.00
#
_symmetry.space_group_name_H-M   'P 1'
#
loop_
_entity.id
_entity.type
_entity.pdbx_description
1 polymer ?
#
loop_
_entity_poly.entity_id
_entity_poly.type
_entity_poly.pdbx_seq_one_letter_code
_entity_poly.pdbx_strand_id
1 'polypeptide(L)'
;LIADNKIPHSRGMGSSASAIVAGVAAASGLLPEEHRLSREQMLQVASDMEGHPDNVAPAIYGNLSVSWGEMGNWKTVIIPVHPDVHPVVAVPDYEVSTKLARSLIPAQMPHVEAAANSARAALLVRTLSDTPEYLMDATVDYLHQGYRVTAMEPSATLVAYLRGQGFAAVISGAGPTVLTFAHGDEQVRQVQDAIAEFEATHPSSVIADRRLNWRVLPLEIDTEGVIVTQ
;
A
#
# COMPACT_ATOMS: atom_id res chain seq x y z
N LEU A 1 19.55 18.93 -8.06
CA LEU A 1 18.75 17.71 -8.08
C LEU A 1 17.41 18.06 -8.71
N ILE A 2 16.97 17.31 -9.72
CA ILE A 2 15.64 17.45 -10.31
C ILE A 2 14.89 16.17 -9.99
N ALA A 3 13.69 16.27 -9.42
CA ALA A 3 12.83 15.13 -9.11
C ALA A 3 11.58 15.17 -10.01
N ASP A 4 11.29 14.07 -10.71
CA ASP A 4 10.03 13.86 -11.43
C ASP A 4 9.21 12.82 -10.65
N ASN A 5 8.38 13.32 -9.71
CA ASN A 5 7.53 12.47 -8.87
C ASN A 5 6.14 12.33 -9.47
N LYS A 6 5.72 11.08 -9.69
CA LYS A 6 4.37 10.73 -10.17
C LYS A 6 3.48 10.09 -9.09
N ILE A 7 4.04 9.83 -7.89
CA ILE A 7 3.29 9.24 -6.79
C ILE A 7 2.51 10.33 -6.07
N PRO A 8 1.18 10.22 -5.95
CA PRO A 8 0.37 11.20 -5.27
C PRO A 8 0.73 11.33 -3.79
N HIS A 9 0.92 12.57 -3.32
CA HIS A 9 1.18 12.85 -1.91
C HIS A 9 -0.07 12.67 -1.03
N SER A 10 0.13 12.28 0.23
CA SER A 10 -0.93 12.18 1.26
C SER A 10 -2.11 11.28 0.85
N ARG A 11 -1.84 10.24 0.07
CA ARG A 11 -2.85 9.31 -0.46
C ARG A 11 -2.60 7.84 -0.13
N GLY A 12 -1.68 7.55 0.80
CA GLY A 12 -1.40 6.15 1.20
C GLY A 12 -0.66 5.32 0.14
N MET A 13 0.10 5.96 -0.75
CA MET A 13 0.85 5.29 -1.83
C MET A 13 2.37 5.30 -1.61
N GLY A 14 2.85 5.47 -0.39
CA GLY A 14 4.28 5.37 -0.07
C GLY A 14 5.16 6.52 -0.59
N SER A 15 4.58 7.70 -0.91
CA SER A 15 5.31 8.84 -1.48
C SER A 15 6.47 9.32 -0.60
N SER A 16 6.34 9.30 0.73
CA SER A 16 7.40 9.67 1.68
C SER A 16 8.58 8.72 1.57
N ALA A 17 8.33 7.42 1.75
CA ALA A 17 9.35 6.39 1.67
C ALA A 17 10.07 6.38 0.31
N SER A 18 9.30 6.53 -0.80
CA SER A 18 9.89 6.59 -2.15
C SER A 18 10.81 7.79 -2.33
N ALA A 19 10.45 8.96 -1.77
CA ALA A 19 11.30 10.15 -1.82
C ALA A 19 12.58 9.98 -0.98
N ILE A 20 12.48 9.36 0.21
CA ILE A 20 13.64 9.05 1.06
C ILE A 20 14.56 8.06 0.35
N VAL A 21 14.03 6.96 -0.18
CA VAL A 21 14.83 5.95 -0.91
C VAL A 21 15.52 6.56 -2.12
N ALA A 22 14.80 7.36 -2.92
CA ALA A 22 15.38 8.06 -4.07
C ALA A 22 16.52 9.01 -3.64
N GLY A 23 16.35 9.75 -2.54
CA GLY A 23 17.37 10.63 -1.99
C GLY A 23 18.61 9.89 -1.50
N VAL A 24 18.43 8.79 -0.75
CA VAL A 24 19.52 7.94 -0.26
C VAL A 24 20.26 7.28 -1.42
N ALA A 25 19.53 6.74 -2.39
CA ALA A 25 20.12 6.10 -3.57
C ALA A 25 20.90 7.10 -4.44
N ALA A 26 20.34 8.30 -4.68
CA ALA A 26 21.01 9.36 -5.42
C ALA A 26 22.29 9.82 -4.72
N ALA A 27 22.24 10.03 -3.40
CA ALA A 27 23.43 10.41 -2.61
C ALA A 27 24.51 9.32 -2.66
N SER A 28 24.11 8.05 -2.52
CA SER A 28 25.01 6.91 -2.62
C SER A 28 25.63 6.81 -4.02
N GLY A 29 24.85 7.04 -5.08
CA GLY A 29 25.33 6.99 -6.47
C GLY A 29 26.38 8.07 -6.82
N LEU A 30 26.43 9.17 -6.06
CA LEU A 30 27.44 10.22 -6.22
C LEU A 30 28.79 9.88 -5.54
N LEU A 31 28.83 8.84 -4.71
CA LEU A 31 30.05 8.40 -4.03
C LEU A 31 30.92 7.53 -4.99
N PRO A 32 32.25 7.47 -4.73
CA PRO A 32 33.09 6.44 -5.32
C PRO A 32 32.52 5.05 -5.08
N GLU A 33 32.73 4.14 -6.01
CA GLU A 33 32.10 2.81 -5.99
C GLU A 33 32.33 2.05 -4.68
N GLU A 34 33.53 2.13 -4.12
CA GLU A 34 33.95 1.52 -2.86
C GLU A 34 33.23 2.10 -1.61
N HIS A 35 32.55 3.24 -1.74
CA HIS A 35 31.83 3.92 -0.67
C HIS A 35 30.32 3.92 -0.86
N ARG A 36 29.82 3.29 -1.94
CA ARG A 36 28.38 3.20 -2.19
C ARG A 36 27.71 2.28 -1.19
N LEU A 37 26.53 2.67 -0.79
CA LEU A 37 25.72 1.86 0.12
C LEU A 37 25.21 0.59 -0.60
N SER A 38 25.29 -0.54 0.07
CA SER A 38 24.54 -1.74 -0.33
C SER A 38 23.03 -1.51 -0.12
N ARG A 39 22.18 -2.36 -0.72
CA ARG A 39 20.73 -2.31 -0.50
C ARG A 39 20.35 -2.49 0.97
N GLU A 40 21.08 -3.33 1.72
CA GLU A 40 20.89 -3.54 3.16
C GLU A 40 21.24 -2.27 3.96
N GLN A 41 22.32 -1.57 3.59
CA GLN A 41 22.68 -0.32 4.22
C GLN A 41 21.67 0.79 3.88
N MET A 42 21.18 0.84 2.63
CA MET A 42 20.11 1.76 2.24
C MET A 42 18.82 1.48 3.06
N LEU A 43 18.48 0.22 3.30
CA LEU A 43 17.34 -0.17 4.14
C LEU A 43 17.47 0.40 5.55
N GLN A 44 18.65 0.27 6.19
CA GLN A 44 18.85 0.83 7.53
C GLN A 44 18.65 2.35 7.53
N VAL A 45 19.39 3.07 6.68
CA VAL A 45 19.35 4.53 6.64
C VAL A 45 17.96 5.06 6.31
N ALA A 46 17.33 4.53 5.27
CA ALA A 46 16.03 5.01 4.83
C ALA A 46 14.90 4.66 5.83
N SER A 47 14.97 3.49 6.47
CA SER A 47 13.98 3.09 7.49
C SER A 47 14.14 3.87 8.80
N ASP A 48 15.37 4.23 9.18
CA ASP A 48 15.59 5.12 10.33
C ASP A 48 15.03 6.53 10.07
N MET A 49 15.13 7.02 8.83
CA MET A 49 14.55 8.31 8.43
C MET A 49 13.02 8.30 8.38
N GLU A 50 12.42 7.21 7.89
CA GLU A 50 10.94 7.06 7.80
C GLU A 50 10.31 6.66 9.15
N GLY A 51 11.08 5.98 10.01
CA GLY A 51 10.66 5.44 11.29
C GLY A 51 10.08 4.02 11.22
N HIS A 52 9.98 3.42 10.03
CA HIS A 52 9.51 2.06 9.79
C HIS A 52 9.91 1.55 8.40
N PRO A 53 10.07 0.23 8.20
CA PRO A 53 10.60 -0.33 6.96
C PRO A 53 9.55 -0.70 5.91
N ASP A 54 8.25 -0.68 6.24
CA ASP A 54 7.16 -1.31 5.48
C ASP A 54 6.97 -0.76 4.05
N ASN A 55 7.20 0.53 3.84
CA ASN A 55 7.20 1.15 2.50
C ASN A 55 8.62 1.33 1.94
N VAL A 56 9.64 1.37 2.80
CA VAL A 56 11.04 1.53 2.40
C VAL A 56 11.57 0.25 1.73
N ALA A 57 11.31 -0.90 2.34
CA ALA A 57 11.78 -2.17 1.82
C ALA A 57 11.29 -2.47 0.39
N PRO A 58 9.98 -2.38 0.08
CA PRO A 58 9.52 -2.62 -1.29
C PRO A 58 10.01 -1.54 -2.28
N ALA A 59 10.24 -0.29 -1.84
CA ALA A 59 10.83 0.73 -2.70
C ALA A 59 12.30 0.42 -3.06
N ILE A 60 13.05 -0.27 -2.19
CA ILE A 60 14.44 -0.66 -2.44
C ILE A 60 14.54 -1.95 -3.25
N TYR A 61 13.70 -2.95 -2.95
CA TYR A 61 13.87 -4.30 -3.46
C TYR A 61 12.83 -4.73 -4.50
N GLY A 62 11.70 -4.03 -4.59
CA GLY A 62 10.53 -4.49 -5.34
C GLY A 62 9.81 -5.66 -4.66
N ASN A 63 8.85 -6.26 -5.36
CA ASN A 63 8.08 -7.42 -4.94
C ASN A 63 7.31 -7.23 -3.60
N LEU A 64 6.88 -8.34 -2.98
CA LEU A 64 6.33 -8.37 -1.64
C LEU A 64 7.46 -8.37 -0.62
N SER A 65 7.45 -7.44 0.32
CA SER A 65 8.39 -7.41 1.44
C SER A 65 7.71 -7.74 2.76
N VAL A 66 8.31 -8.61 3.55
CA VAL A 66 7.97 -8.82 4.95
C VAL A 66 9.13 -8.28 5.78
N SER A 67 8.87 -7.18 6.49
CA SER A 67 9.89 -6.42 7.20
C SER A 67 9.62 -6.36 8.69
N TRP A 68 10.68 -6.37 9.50
CA TRP A 68 10.59 -6.29 10.95
C TRP A 68 11.87 -5.66 11.52
N GLY A 69 11.87 -5.38 12.81
CA GLY A 69 13.03 -4.85 13.53
C GLY A 69 12.73 -3.56 14.26
N GLU A 70 13.79 -2.87 14.62
CA GLU A 70 13.78 -1.60 15.33
C GLU A 70 14.90 -0.71 14.79
N MET A 71 14.92 0.54 15.21
CA MET A 71 15.90 1.53 14.74
C MET A 71 17.34 1.01 14.76
N GLY A 72 18.03 1.13 13.62
CA GLY A 72 19.39 0.63 13.40
C GLY A 72 19.51 -0.89 13.17
N ASN A 73 18.39 -1.65 13.19
CA ASN A 73 18.41 -3.09 12.97
C ASN A 73 17.16 -3.57 12.21
N TRP A 74 16.91 -2.99 11.05
CA TRP A 74 15.80 -3.37 10.17
C TRP A 74 16.15 -4.59 9.33
N LYS A 75 15.20 -5.48 9.17
CA LYS A 75 15.33 -6.71 8.38
C LYS A 75 14.15 -6.85 7.45
N THR A 76 14.38 -7.49 6.31
CA THR A 76 13.34 -7.79 5.33
C THR A 76 13.59 -9.13 4.64
N VAL A 77 12.51 -9.77 4.25
CA VAL A 77 12.51 -10.91 3.31
C VAL A 77 11.69 -10.48 2.11
N ILE A 78 12.23 -10.72 0.93
CA ILE A 78 11.57 -10.44 -0.34
C ILE A 78 10.98 -11.73 -0.90
N ILE A 79 9.73 -11.68 -1.28
CA ILE A 79 8.94 -12.81 -1.75
C ILE A 79 8.36 -12.43 -3.12
N PRO A 80 8.58 -13.22 -4.18
CA PRO A 80 7.95 -12.98 -5.46
C PRO A 80 6.42 -13.00 -5.34
N VAL A 81 5.76 -12.04 -5.98
CA VAL A 81 4.30 -12.00 -6.07
C VAL A 81 3.85 -12.94 -7.18
N HIS A 82 2.73 -13.63 -6.98
CA HIS A 82 2.13 -14.49 -7.98
C HIS A 82 1.82 -13.69 -9.26
N PRO A 83 2.16 -14.17 -10.46
CA PRO A 83 2.04 -13.41 -11.71
C PRO A 83 0.59 -12.99 -12.04
N ASP A 84 -0.40 -13.73 -11.57
CA ASP A 84 -1.81 -13.41 -11.78
C ASP A 84 -2.39 -12.45 -10.72
N VAL A 85 -1.58 -11.94 -9.79
CA VAL A 85 -2.01 -10.92 -8.82
C VAL A 85 -1.73 -9.54 -9.39
N HIS A 86 -2.79 -8.79 -9.68
CA HIS A 86 -2.71 -7.45 -10.25
C HIS A 86 -3.29 -6.41 -9.29
N PRO A 87 -2.51 -5.44 -8.82
CA PRO A 87 -3.03 -4.34 -8.02
C PRO A 87 -3.84 -3.37 -8.89
N VAL A 88 -5.06 -3.04 -8.45
CA VAL A 88 -5.85 -1.93 -9.00
C VAL A 88 -6.05 -0.91 -7.90
N VAL A 89 -5.58 0.32 -8.10
CA VAL A 89 -5.75 1.39 -7.13
C VAL A 89 -6.78 2.40 -7.61
N ALA A 90 -7.67 2.80 -6.69
CA ALA A 90 -8.57 3.92 -6.85
C ALA A 90 -8.09 5.07 -5.95
N VAL A 91 -7.52 6.08 -6.57
CA VAL A 91 -6.95 7.25 -5.88
C VAL A 91 -7.98 8.37 -5.87
N PRO A 92 -8.52 8.76 -4.70
CA PRO A 92 -9.50 9.84 -4.63
C PRO A 92 -8.83 11.21 -4.75
N ASP A 93 -9.63 12.22 -5.08
CA ASP A 93 -9.20 13.61 -5.17
C ASP A 93 -9.22 14.38 -3.84
N TYR A 94 -9.38 13.68 -2.71
CA TYR A 94 -9.22 14.23 -1.37
C TYR A 94 -8.02 13.59 -0.63
N GLU A 95 -7.56 14.27 0.42
CA GLU A 95 -6.39 13.85 1.20
C GLU A 95 -6.76 13.48 2.62
N VAL A 96 -6.00 12.54 3.20
CA VAL A 96 -6.06 12.20 4.62
C VAL A 96 -4.64 12.26 5.20
N SER A 97 -4.49 13.02 6.26
CA SER A 97 -3.22 13.09 6.99
C SER A 97 -2.90 11.73 7.63
N THR A 98 -1.70 11.22 7.37
CA THR A 98 -1.20 9.99 8.02
C THR A 98 -1.23 10.12 9.55
N LYS A 99 -0.96 11.32 10.08
CA LYS A 99 -1.04 11.60 11.52
C LYS A 99 -2.46 11.42 12.05
N LEU A 100 -3.46 11.95 11.34
CA LEU A 100 -4.87 11.76 11.68
C LEU A 100 -5.24 10.27 11.63
N ALA A 101 -4.95 9.59 10.52
CA ALA A 101 -5.26 8.16 10.36
C ALA A 101 -4.64 7.28 11.46
N ARG A 102 -3.42 7.61 11.92
CA ARG A 102 -2.76 6.92 13.03
C ARG A 102 -3.39 7.21 14.38
N SER A 103 -3.85 8.44 14.62
CA SER A 103 -4.46 8.83 15.90
C SER A 103 -5.81 8.17 16.17
N LEU A 104 -6.46 7.61 15.16
CA LEU A 104 -7.73 6.88 15.28
C LEU A 104 -7.54 5.42 15.71
N ILE A 105 -6.32 4.90 15.69
CA ILE A 105 -6.03 3.53 16.11
C ILE A 105 -6.05 3.46 17.64
N PRO A 106 -6.85 2.55 18.25
CA PRO A 106 -6.89 2.41 19.69
C PRO A 106 -5.58 1.84 20.24
N ALA A 107 -5.21 2.25 21.47
CA ALA A 107 -4.04 1.71 22.16
C ALA A 107 -4.19 0.24 22.56
N GLN A 108 -5.39 -0.28 22.61
CA GLN A 108 -5.72 -1.66 22.98
C GLN A 108 -6.85 -2.19 22.10
N MET A 109 -6.83 -3.49 21.85
CA MET A 109 -7.85 -4.18 21.06
C MET A 109 -8.18 -5.54 21.67
N PRO A 110 -9.34 -6.15 21.37
CA PRO A 110 -9.68 -7.48 21.83
C PRO A 110 -8.67 -8.53 21.35
N HIS A 111 -8.22 -9.40 22.26
CA HIS A 111 -7.25 -10.45 21.94
C HIS A 111 -7.70 -11.36 20.78
N VAL A 112 -9.01 -11.65 20.69
CA VAL A 112 -9.56 -12.49 19.61
C VAL A 112 -9.38 -11.85 18.24
N GLU A 113 -9.54 -10.53 18.14
CA GLU A 113 -9.31 -9.77 16.89
C GLU A 113 -7.82 -9.72 16.54
N ALA A 114 -6.94 -9.50 17.53
CA ALA A 114 -5.50 -9.53 17.33
C ALA A 114 -5.02 -10.90 16.84
N ALA A 115 -5.51 -12.00 17.43
CA ALA A 115 -5.21 -13.37 17.01
C ALA A 115 -5.73 -13.64 15.58
N ALA A 116 -6.96 -13.22 15.27
CA ALA A 116 -7.52 -13.35 13.93
C ALA A 116 -6.69 -12.57 12.89
N ASN A 117 -6.28 -11.33 13.21
CA ASN A 117 -5.47 -10.52 12.32
C ASN A 117 -4.08 -11.14 12.07
N SER A 118 -3.47 -11.75 13.09
CA SER A 118 -2.19 -12.45 12.93
C SER A 118 -2.30 -13.60 11.93
N ALA A 119 -3.39 -14.38 11.98
CA ALA A 119 -3.66 -15.43 11.02
C ALA A 119 -3.88 -14.88 9.60
N ARG A 120 -4.59 -13.74 9.46
CA ARG A 120 -4.81 -13.07 8.16
C ARG A 120 -3.50 -12.52 7.59
N ALA A 121 -2.63 -11.93 8.39
CA ALA A 121 -1.32 -11.46 7.95
C ALA A 121 -0.44 -12.62 7.42
N ALA A 122 -0.43 -13.76 8.11
CA ALA A 122 0.28 -14.95 7.65
C ALA A 122 -0.32 -15.51 6.34
N LEU A 123 -1.66 -15.56 6.26
CA LEU A 123 -2.37 -16.00 5.05
C LEU A 123 -2.08 -15.06 3.88
N LEU A 124 -2.03 -13.74 4.10
CA LEU A 124 -1.80 -12.74 3.05
C LEU A 124 -0.45 -12.97 2.34
N VAL A 125 0.60 -13.28 3.09
CA VAL A 125 1.91 -13.59 2.49
C VAL A 125 1.81 -14.79 1.55
N ARG A 126 1.18 -15.88 2.00
CA ARG A 126 0.97 -17.08 1.18
C ARG A 126 0.09 -16.78 -0.05
N THR A 127 -0.96 -16.01 0.15
CA THR A 127 -1.94 -15.70 -0.87
C THR A 127 -1.37 -14.83 -1.99
N LEU A 128 -0.58 -13.82 -1.63
CA LEU A 128 0.08 -12.97 -2.62
C LEU A 128 1.19 -13.69 -3.38
N SER A 129 1.78 -14.74 -2.83
CA SER A 129 2.89 -15.46 -3.47
C SER A 129 2.48 -16.70 -4.25
N ASP A 130 1.39 -17.37 -3.88
CA ASP A 130 1.13 -18.73 -4.39
C ASP A 130 -0.36 -19.12 -4.50
N THR A 131 -1.25 -18.64 -3.63
CA THR A 131 -2.66 -19.07 -3.56
C THR A 131 -3.65 -17.91 -3.64
N PRO A 132 -3.71 -17.16 -4.77
CA PRO A 132 -4.48 -15.94 -4.90
C PRO A 132 -6.01 -16.12 -4.73
N GLU A 133 -6.52 -17.32 -4.79
CA GLU A 133 -7.94 -17.65 -4.54
C GLU A 133 -8.41 -17.29 -3.12
N TYR A 134 -7.51 -17.12 -2.15
CA TYR A 134 -7.84 -16.73 -0.78
C TYR A 134 -7.65 -15.22 -0.48
N LEU A 135 -7.45 -14.37 -1.50
CA LEU A 135 -7.24 -12.92 -1.33
C LEU A 135 -8.36 -12.24 -0.52
N MET A 136 -9.61 -12.62 -0.75
CA MET A 136 -10.75 -12.09 0.01
C MET A 136 -10.64 -12.34 1.51
N ASP A 137 -10.24 -13.55 1.89
CA ASP A 137 -10.07 -13.93 3.29
C ASP A 137 -8.82 -13.29 3.91
N ALA A 138 -7.72 -13.28 3.15
CA ALA A 138 -6.42 -12.78 3.59
C ALA A 138 -6.41 -11.26 3.84
N THR A 139 -7.26 -10.51 3.13
CA THR A 139 -7.36 -9.05 3.19
C THR A 139 -8.37 -8.53 4.22
N VAL A 140 -8.90 -9.37 5.09
CA VAL A 140 -9.69 -8.92 6.25
C VAL A 140 -8.76 -8.28 7.28
N ASP A 141 -9.07 -7.06 7.71
CA ASP A 141 -8.26 -6.29 8.67
C ASP A 141 -9.08 -5.93 9.91
N TYR A 142 -8.55 -6.28 11.08
CA TYR A 142 -9.11 -5.95 12.38
C TYR A 142 -8.32 -4.85 13.12
N LEU A 143 -7.15 -4.44 12.58
CA LEU A 143 -6.23 -3.55 13.27
C LEU A 143 -6.39 -2.09 12.87
N HIS A 144 -6.79 -1.79 11.62
CA HIS A 144 -6.64 -0.44 11.08
C HIS A 144 -7.87 0.11 10.39
N GLN A 145 -8.40 -0.57 9.36
CA GLN A 145 -9.38 0.00 8.43
C GLN A 145 -10.68 0.43 9.14
N GLY A 146 -11.22 -0.43 10.01
CA GLY A 146 -12.45 -0.15 10.75
C GLY A 146 -12.37 1.10 11.61
N TYR A 147 -11.23 1.34 12.25
CA TYR A 147 -11.01 2.53 13.10
C TYR A 147 -10.82 3.81 12.30
N ARG A 148 -10.40 3.73 11.04
CA ARG A 148 -10.11 4.87 10.16
C ARG A 148 -11.31 5.34 9.34
N VAL A 149 -12.43 4.63 9.37
CA VAL A 149 -13.64 4.91 8.56
C VAL A 149 -14.03 6.38 8.61
N THR A 150 -14.09 6.97 9.81
CA THR A 150 -14.54 8.36 10.02
C THR A 150 -13.63 9.42 9.36
N ALA A 151 -12.38 9.09 9.10
CA ALA A 151 -11.45 9.99 8.42
C ALA A 151 -11.49 9.86 6.89
N MET A 152 -12.08 8.78 6.37
CA MET A 152 -12.09 8.47 4.94
C MET A 152 -13.36 7.70 4.54
N GLU A 153 -14.51 8.19 4.96
CA GLU A 153 -15.81 7.52 4.75
C GLU A 153 -16.05 7.09 3.30
N PRO A 154 -15.79 7.89 2.26
CA PRO A 154 -16.01 7.46 0.88
C PRO A 154 -15.13 6.27 0.48
N SER A 155 -13.87 6.26 0.91
CA SER A 155 -12.96 5.14 0.63
C SER A 155 -13.39 3.88 1.37
N ALA A 156 -13.81 3.99 2.63
CA ALA A 156 -14.33 2.87 3.40
C ALA A 156 -15.60 2.30 2.77
N THR A 157 -16.48 3.16 2.25
CA THR A 157 -17.69 2.74 1.54
C THR A 157 -17.37 2.06 0.21
N LEU A 158 -16.39 2.57 -0.55
CA LEU A 158 -15.92 1.91 -1.77
C LEU A 158 -15.32 0.52 -1.46
N VAL A 159 -14.52 0.40 -0.40
CA VAL A 159 -14.00 -0.91 0.06
C VAL A 159 -15.17 -1.86 0.35
N ALA A 160 -16.17 -1.43 1.12
CA ALA A 160 -17.34 -2.26 1.45
C ALA A 160 -18.13 -2.67 0.19
N TYR A 161 -18.32 -1.75 -0.75
CA TYR A 161 -18.99 -1.99 -2.01
C TYR A 161 -18.25 -3.04 -2.85
N LEU A 162 -16.95 -2.88 -3.05
CA LEU A 162 -16.12 -3.81 -3.81
C LEU A 162 -16.05 -5.19 -3.15
N ARG A 163 -15.90 -5.24 -1.82
CA ARG A 163 -15.91 -6.50 -1.08
C ARG A 163 -17.27 -7.20 -1.15
N GLY A 164 -18.36 -6.45 -1.17
CA GLY A 164 -19.70 -6.99 -1.40
C GLY A 164 -19.89 -7.66 -2.76
N GLN A 165 -19.07 -7.32 -3.74
CA GLN A 165 -19.03 -7.94 -5.07
C GLN A 165 -17.97 -9.06 -5.18
N GLY A 166 -17.26 -9.38 -4.10
CA GLY A 166 -16.26 -10.45 -4.09
C GLY A 166 -14.85 -10.01 -4.47
N PHE A 167 -14.55 -8.70 -4.49
CA PHE A 167 -13.21 -8.19 -4.77
C PHE A 167 -12.41 -7.96 -3.50
N ALA A 168 -11.14 -8.36 -3.49
CA ALA A 168 -10.24 -8.24 -2.34
C ALA A 168 -9.74 -6.79 -2.16
N ALA A 169 -10.64 -5.88 -1.79
CA ALA A 169 -10.38 -4.46 -1.61
C ALA A 169 -9.98 -4.13 -0.18
N VAL A 170 -9.00 -3.21 -0.03
CA VAL A 170 -8.46 -2.70 1.24
C VAL A 170 -8.10 -1.22 1.12
N ILE A 171 -7.87 -0.56 2.24
CA ILE A 171 -7.23 0.76 2.27
C ILE A 171 -5.73 0.61 2.05
N SER A 172 -5.16 1.33 1.10
CA SER A 172 -3.72 1.36 0.84
C SER A 172 -2.99 2.18 1.91
N GLY A 173 -2.12 1.54 2.69
CA GLY A 173 -1.33 2.20 3.73
C GLY A 173 -2.20 2.94 4.76
N ALA A 174 -1.97 4.25 4.92
CA ALA A 174 -2.79 5.12 5.77
C ALA A 174 -4.05 5.66 5.07
N GLY A 175 -4.26 5.35 3.81
CA GLY A 175 -5.34 5.85 2.97
C GLY A 175 -5.08 7.26 2.41
N PRO A 176 -6.07 7.84 1.72
CA PRO A 176 -7.41 7.32 1.44
C PRO A 176 -7.53 6.45 0.18
N THR A 177 -6.45 6.14 -0.52
CA THR A 177 -6.49 5.26 -1.71
C THR A 177 -7.05 3.89 -1.34
N VAL A 178 -7.92 3.36 -2.19
CA VAL A 178 -8.40 1.97 -2.13
C VAL A 178 -7.52 1.14 -3.05
N LEU A 179 -7.02 0.02 -2.54
CA LEU A 179 -6.26 -0.98 -3.27
C LEU A 179 -7.10 -2.25 -3.37
N THR A 180 -7.25 -2.78 -4.57
CA THR A 180 -7.88 -4.07 -4.82
C THR A 180 -6.86 -5.01 -5.44
N PHE A 181 -6.68 -6.18 -4.85
CA PHE A 181 -5.90 -7.25 -5.47
C PHE A 181 -6.82 -8.05 -6.40
N ALA A 182 -6.61 -7.91 -7.69
CA ALA A 182 -7.33 -8.68 -8.69
C ALA A 182 -6.56 -9.96 -9.05
N HIS A 183 -7.29 -11.05 -9.30
CA HIS A 183 -6.74 -12.32 -9.76
C HIS A 183 -7.02 -12.50 -11.26
N GLY A 184 -6.00 -12.24 -12.07
CA GLY A 184 -6.07 -12.26 -13.53
C GLY A 184 -6.70 -11.03 -14.17
N ASP A 185 -6.45 -10.86 -15.47
CA ASP A 185 -6.85 -9.69 -16.26
C ASP A 185 -8.36 -9.43 -16.31
N GLU A 186 -9.15 -10.51 -16.28
CA GLU A 186 -10.61 -10.37 -16.30
C GLU A 186 -11.10 -9.67 -15.03
N GLN A 187 -10.58 -10.05 -13.87
CA GLN A 187 -10.97 -9.41 -12.62
C GLN A 187 -10.47 -7.97 -12.53
N VAL A 188 -9.34 -7.63 -13.17
CA VAL A 188 -8.89 -6.23 -13.30
C VAL A 188 -9.96 -5.38 -13.98
N ARG A 189 -10.51 -5.84 -15.11
CA ARG A 189 -11.59 -5.13 -15.83
C ARG A 189 -12.86 -5.01 -14.98
N GLN A 190 -13.27 -6.10 -14.33
CA GLN A 190 -14.45 -6.11 -13.46
C GLN A 190 -14.32 -5.12 -12.28
N VAL A 191 -13.13 -5.02 -11.67
CA VAL A 191 -12.85 -4.03 -10.61
C VAL A 191 -12.95 -2.60 -11.15
N GLN A 192 -12.39 -2.33 -12.32
CA GLN A 192 -12.47 -1.00 -12.94
C GLN A 192 -13.93 -0.61 -13.23
N ASP A 193 -14.72 -1.52 -13.79
CA ASP A 193 -16.15 -1.31 -14.08
C ASP A 193 -16.95 -1.08 -12.79
N ALA A 194 -16.69 -1.86 -11.74
CA ALA A 194 -17.36 -1.71 -10.45
C ALA A 194 -17.03 -0.35 -9.78
N ILE A 195 -15.79 0.13 -9.90
CA ILE A 195 -15.42 1.46 -9.38
C ILE A 195 -16.12 2.57 -10.18
N ALA A 196 -16.20 2.44 -11.50
CA ALA A 196 -16.91 3.40 -12.36
C ALA A 196 -18.42 3.43 -12.06
N GLU A 197 -19.03 2.27 -11.80
CA GLU A 197 -20.43 2.17 -11.38
C GLU A 197 -20.65 2.84 -10.01
N PHE A 198 -19.79 2.56 -9.04
CA PHE A 198 -19.80 3.21 -7.72
C PHE A 198 -19.71 4.74 -7.85
N GLU A 199 -18.77 5.24 -8.62
CA GLU A 199 -18.60 6.68 -8.86
C GLU A 199 -19.86 7.31 -9.48
N ALA A 200 -20.49 6.61 -10.40
CA ALA A 200 -21.69 7.10 -11.10
C ALA A 200 -22.95 7.11 -10.23
N THR A 201 -23.11 6.14 -9.35
CA THR A 201 -24.42 5.82 -8.73
C THR A 201 -24.45 5.97 -7.21
N HIS A 202 -23.31 5.79 -6.51
CA HIS A 202 -23.32 5.70 -5.05
C HIS A 202 -23.38 7.09 -4.39
N PRO A 203 -24.24 7.32 -3.36
CA PRO A 203 -24.33 8.60 -2.66
C PRO A 203 -23.03 9.05 -2.00
N SER A 204 -22.25 8.12 -1.43
CA SER A 204 -20.94 8.42 -0.81
C SER A 204 -19.86 8.84 -1.81
N SER A 205 -20.14 8.82 -3.12
CA SER A 205 -19.28 9.44 -4.13
C SER A 205 -19.44 10.98 -4.18
N VAL A 206 -20.28 11.57 -3.31
CA VAL A 206 -20.50 13.02 -3.24
C VAL A 206 -20.11 13.53 -1.87
N ILE A 207 -19.18 14.48 -1.79
CA ILE A 207 -18.79 15.21 -0.57
C ILE A 207 -19.04 16.70 -0.81
N ALA A 208 -19.70 17.37 0.14
CA ALA A 208 -19.96 18.80 0.09
C ALA A 208 -20.53 19.27 -1.26
N ASP A 209 -21.54 18.55 -1.76
CA ASP A 209 -22.19 18.77 -3.06
C ASP A 209 -21.30 18.61 -4.30
N ARG A 210 -20.08 18.10 -4.14
CA ARG A 210 -19.15 17.77 -5.22
C ARG A 210 -18.99 16.26 -5.35
N ARG A 211 -19.15 15.74 -6.58
CA ARG A 211 -18.82 14.34 -6.87
C ARG A 211 -17.32 14.14 -6.78
N LEU A 212 -16.91 13.11 -6.06
CA LEU A 212 -15.52 12.68 -6.00
C LEU A 212 -15.08 12.12 -7.34
N ASN A 213 -13.84 12.39 -7.68
CA ASN A 213 -13.17 11.79 -8.82
C ASN A 213 -12.17 10.74 -8.32
N TRP A 214 -12.32 9.53 -8.83
CA TRP A 214 -11.44 8.42 -8.55
C TRP A 214 -10.52 8.17 -9.76
N ARG A 215 -9.23 8.44 -9.59
CA ARG A 215 -8.24 8.05 -10.59
C ARG A 215 -7.96 6.56 -10.43
N VAL A 216 -8.50 5.74 -11.33
CA VAL A 216 -8.36 4.28 -11.31
C VAL A 216 -7.16 3.87 -12.14
N LEU A 217 -6.22 3.13 -11.54
CA LEU A 217 -5.00 2.69 -12.16
C LEU A 217 -4.80 1.19 -11.92
N PRO A 218 -4.87 0.35 -12.95
CA PRO A 218 -4.25 -0.96 -12.89
C PRO A 218 -2.74 -0.78 -12.87
N LEU A 219 -2.06 -1.49 -11.97
CA LEU A 219 -0.61 -1.38 -11.78
C LEU A 219 0.04 -2.75 -11.95
N GLU A 220 1.29 -2.72 -12.34
CA GLU A 220 2.17 -3.89 -12.31
C GLU A 220 2.95 -3.94 -10.99
N ILE A 221 3.43 -5.12 -10.63
CA ILE A 221 4.34 -5.30 -9.50
C ILE A 221 5.75 -4.98 -10.00
N ASP A 222 6.38 -3.98 -9.39
CA ASP A 222 7.80 -3.73 -9.57
C ASP A 222 8.61 -4.86 -8.93
N THR A 223 9.47 -5.51 -9.71
CA THR A 223 10.29 -6.64 -9.26
C THR A 223 11.75 -6.28 -9.04
N GLU A 224 12.16 -5.06 -9.35
CA GLU A 224 13.56 -4.62 -9.30
C GLU A 224 13.85 -3.63 -8.17
N GLY A 225 12.88 -2.77 -7.82
CA GLY A 225 13.02 -1.72 -6.83
C GLY A 225 13.91 -0.57 -7.34
N VAL A 226 14.64 0.08 -6.43
CA VAL A 226 15.47 1.24 -6.76
C VAL A 226 16.61 0.88 -7.71
N ILE A 227 16.74 1.66 -8.79
CA ILE A 227 17.82 1.55 -9.78
C ILE A 227 18.62 2.85 -9.79
N VAL A 228 19.95 2.75 -9.76
CA VAL A 228 20.87 3.87 -9.94
C VAL A 228 21.59 3.66 -11.27
N THR A 229 21.31 4.52 -12.23
CA THR A 229 22.02 4.54 -13.53
C THR A 229 23.05 5.66 -13.54
N GLN A 230 24.18 5.42 -14.19
CA GLN A 230 25.27 6.40 -14.40
C GLN A 230 25.20 6.99 -15.80
#